data_da1469201ea99d16d9305583e9717161
#
_entry.id   da1469201ea99d16d9305583e9717161
#
_cell.length_a   1.000
_cell.length_b   1.000
_cell.length_c   1.000
_cell.angle_alpha   90.00
_cell.angle_beta   90.00
_cell.angle_gamma   90.00
#
_symmetry.space_group_name_H-M   'P 1'
#
loop_
_entity.id
_entity.type
_entity.pdbx_description
1 polymer ?
#
loop_
_entity_poly.entity_id
_entity_poly.type
_entity_poly.pdbx_seq_one_letter_code
_entity_poly.pdbx_strand_id
1 'polypeptide(L)'
;MVLLAVAHLEDQAYAVPIVDEIERRTGRSVARAAVYITLRRLEEKGFVSSWMGEPVPERGGKSRRYVKLEPAGAKALRDARSAAERMWRGLDPASLRAR
;
A
#
# COMPACT_ATOMS: atom_id res chain seq x y z
N MET A 1 4.29 1.22 -3.08
CA MET A 1 3.85 -0.18 -2.80
C MET A 1 2.75 -0.25 -1.76
N VAL A 2 2.87 0.47 -0.67
CA VAL A 2 1.85 0.43 0.40
C VAL A 2 0.48 0.85 -0.10
N LEU A 3 0.40 1.95 -0.84
CA LEU A 3 -0.89 2.45 -1.34
C LEU A 3 -1.56 1.46 -2.31
N LEU A 4 -0.76 0.79 -3.14
CA LEU A 4 -1.28 -0.27 -4.02
C LEU A 4 -1.80 -1.47 -3.22
N ALA A 5 -1.11 -1.83 -2.14
CA ALA A 5 -1.57 -2.91 -1.27
C ALA A 5 -2.92 -2.56 -0.63
N VAL A 6 -3.09 -1.30 -0.20
CA VAL A 6 -4.37 -0.82 0.33
C VAL A 6 -5.47 -0.98 -0.72
N ALA A 7 -5.18 -0.61 -1.98
CA ALA A 7 -6.16 -0.74 -3.06
C ALA A 7 -6.56 -2.19 -3.29
N HIS A 8 -5.61 -3.14 -3.22
CA HIS A 8 -5.91 -4.56 -3.38
C HIS A 8 -6.76 -5.12 -2.25
N LEU A 9 -6.52 -4.66 -1.03
CA LEU A 9 -7.15 -5.24 0.17
C LEU A 9 -8.54 -4.68 0.46
N GLU A 10 -8.91 -3.58 -0.17
CA GLU A 10 -10.22 -2.95 -0.01
C GLU A 10 -10.53 -2.68 1.47
N ASP A 11 -11.58 -3.28 2.02
CA ASP A 11 -11.99 -3.06 3.41
C ASP A 11 -11.21 -3.90 4.43
N GLN A 12 -10.26 -4.71 3.98
CA GLN A 12 -9.43 -5.56 4.82
C GLN A 12 -8.01 -5.02 5.01
N ALA A 13 -7.78 -3.74 4.74
CA ALA A 13 -6.44 -3.16 4.77
C ALA A 13 -6.08 -2.69 6.18
N TYR A 14 -5.14 -3.38 6.80
CA TYR A 14 -4.44 -2.95 8.00
C TYR A 14 -2.99 -3.46 7.90
N ALA A 15 -2.14 -3.16 8.87
CA ALA A 15 -0.69 -3.34 8.70
C ALA A 15 -0.28 -4.76 8.30
N VAL A 16 -0.82 -5.79 8.98
CA VAL A 16 -0.39 -7.18 8.74
C VAL A 16 -0.72 -7.64 7.31
N PRO A 17 -1.98 -7.54 6.82
CA PRO A 17 -2.26 -7.92 5.43
C PRO A 17 -1.50 -7.08 4.40
N ILE A 18 -1.21 -5.81 4.71
CA ILE A 18 -0.44 -4.96 3.80
C ILE A 18 0.97 -5.52 3.63
N VAL A 19 1.64 -5.87 4.73
CA VAL A 19 2.97 -6.51 4.67
C VAL A 19 2.91 -7.79 3.85
N ASP A 20 1.93 -8.66 4.16
CA ASP A 20 1.79 -9.95 3.48
C ASP A 20 1.54 -9.77 1.98
N GLU A 21 0.71 -8.80 1.62
CA GLU A 21 0.38 -8.52 0.22
C GLU A 21 1.63 -8.09 -0.57
N ILE A 22 2.42 -7.19 0.01
CA ILE A 22 3.64 -6.70 -0.63
C ILE A 22 4.64 -7.85 -0.79
N GLU A 23 4.87 -8.63 0.26
CA GLU A 23 5.83 -9.74 0.22
C GLU A 23 5.40 -10.80 -0.78
N ARG A 24 4.12 -11.13 -0.82
CA ARG A 24 3.59 -12.13 -1.73
C ARG A 24 3.73 -11.71 -3.19
N ARG A 25 3.49 -10.43 -3.48
CA ARG A 25 3.51 -9.93 -4.87
C ARG A 25 4.90 -9.58 -5.36
N THR A 26 5.78 -9.12 -4.49
CA THR A 26 7.09 -8.60 -4.91
C THR A 26 8.26 -9.49 -4.52
N GLY A 27 8.06 -10.42 -3.61
CA GLY A 27 9.14 -11.21 -3.04
C GLY A 27 10.05 -10.43 -2.10
N ARG A 28 9.71 -9.17 -1.81
CA ARG A 28 10.53 -8.32 -0.93
C ARG A 28 9.97 -8.32 0.48
N SER A 29 10.88 -8.42 1.46
CA SER A 29 10.52 -8.28 2.86
C SER A 29 10.29 -6.81 3.19
N VAL A 30 9.25 -6.54 3.97
CA VAL A 30 8.89 -5.19 4.38
C VAL A 30 8.72 -5.16 5.90
N ALA A 31 9.39 -4.21 6.56
CA ALA A 31 9.24 -4.04 8.00
C ALA A 31 7.87 -3.44 8.32
N ARG A 32 7.19 -4.02 9.31
CA ARG A 32 5.88 -3.51 9.75
C ARG A 32 5.96 -2.04 10.18
N ALA A 33 7.04 -1.68 10.89
CA ALA A 33 7.24 -0.30 11.32
C ALA A 33 7.29 0.68 10.14
N ALA A 34 7.93 0.28 9.05
CA ALA A 34 7.97 1.11 7.84
C ALA A 34 6.58 1.29 7.23
N VAL A 35 5.75 0.25 7.27
CA VAL A 35 4.36 0.33 6.79
C VAL A 35 3.57 1.35 7.63
N TYR A 36 3.69 1.32 8.96
CA TYR A 36 3.01 2.28 9.83
C TYR A 36 3.42 3.72 9.51
N ILE A 37 4.71 3.98 9.33
CA ILE A 37 5.21 5.31 8.99
C ILE A 37 4.63 5.78 7.65
N THR A 38 4.64 4.91 6.66
CA THR A 38 4.12 5.22 5.33
C THR A 38 2.62 5.48 5.37
N LEU A 39 1.85 4.67 6.10
CA LEU A 39 0.40 4.88 6.23
C LEU A 39 0.08 6.23 6.85
N ARG A 40 0.85 6.65 7.86
CA ARG A 40 0.67 7.96 8.47
C ARG A 40 0.87 9.07 7.45
N ARG A 41 1.93 8.97 6.64
CA ARG A 41 2.21 9.97 5.60
C ARG A 41 1.11 10.00 4.55
N LEU A 42 0.61 8.85 4.15
CA LEU A 42 -0.47 8.78 3.17
C LEU A 42 -1.76 9.39 3.73
N GLU A 43 -2.03 9.17 5.00
CA GLU A 43 -3.20 9.77 5.64
C GLU A 43 -3.06 11.30 5.73
N GLU A 44 -1.88 11.80 6.07
CA GLU A 44 -1.61 13.24 6.11
C GLU A 44 -1.82 13.89 4.74
N LYS A 45 -1.52 13.16 3.66
CA LYS A 45 -1.74 13.65 2.29
C LYS A 45 -3.19 13.51 1.83
N GLY A 46 -4.03 12.86 2.61
CA GLY A 46 -5.41 12.61 2.23
C GLY A 46 -5.59 11.48 1.23
N PHE A 47 -4.58 10.64 1.03
CA PHE A 47 -4.65 9.52 0.08
C PHE A 47 -5.37 8.32 0.68
N VAL A 48 -5.34 8.19 2.00
CA VAL A 48 -6.10 7.18 2.73
C VAL A 48 -6.75 7.84 3.94
N SER A 49 -7.79 7.21 4.45
CA SER A 49 -8.37 7.52 5.76
C SER A 49 -8.29 6.27 6.63
N SER A 50 -8.37 6.44 7.94
CA SER A 50 -8.26 5.32 8.86
C SER A 50 -9.41 5.32 9.87
N TRP A 51 -9.72 4.13 10.40
CA TRP A 51 -10.67 3.97 11.48
C TRP A 51 -10.24 2.78 12.35
N MET A 52 -10.70 2.77 13.59
CA MET A 52 -10.45 1.64 14.48
C MET A 52 -11.57 0.63 14.30
N GLY A 53 -11.18 -0.62 14.03
CA GLY A 53 -12.13 -1.72 13.94
C GLY A 53 -12.58 -2.21 15.30
N GLU A 54 -13.53 -3.13 15.30
CA GLU A 54 -14.01 -3.75 16.52
C GLU A 54 -12.88 -4.52 17.22
N PRO A 55 -12.82 -4.52 18.57
CA PRO A 55 -11.86 -5.34 19.28
C PRO A 55 -12.04 -6.82 18.94
N VAL A 56 -10.91 -7.56 18.81
CA VAL A 56 -10.93 -8.99 18.53
C VAL A 56 -10.70 -9.73 19.85
N PRO A 57 -11.72 -10.43 20.39
CA PRO A 57 -11.61 -11.08 21.72
C PRO A 57 -10.44 -12.06 21.83
N GLU A 58 -10.17 -12.82 20.77
CA GLU A 58 -9.11 -13.84 20.78
C GLU A 58 -7.71 -13.26 20.87
N ARG A 59 -7.52 -11.95 20.70
CA ARG A 59 -6.21 -11.32 20.72
C ARG A 59 -6.05 -10.27 21.79
N GLY A 60 -6.66 -10.50 22.96
CA GLY A 60 -6.55 -9.60 24.07
C GLY A 60 -7.35 -8.31 23.94
N GLY A 61 -8.35 -8.31 23.05
CA GLY A 61 -9.28 -7.19 22.92
C GLY A 61 -8.72 -5.95 22.24
N LYS A 62 -7.60 -6.05 21.54
CA LYS A 62 -7.03 -4.89 20.82
C LYS A 62 -7.75 -4.65 19.51
N SER A 63 -8.11 -3.39 19.26
CA SER A 63 -8.67 -2.96 17.98
C SER A 63 -7.57 -2.85 16.94
N ARG A 64 -7.95 -3.06 15.67
CA ARG A 64 -7.05 -2.87 14.53
C ARG A 64 -7.35 -1.54 13.88
N ARG A 65 -6.31 -0.85 13.46
CA ARG A 65 -6.48 0.37 12.67
C ARG A 65 -6.55 -0.01 11.19
N TYR A 66 -7.73 0.09 10.64
CA TYR A 66 -7.97 -0.13 9.22
C TYR A 66 -7.74 1.15 8.45
N VAL A 67 -7.38 1.01 7.19
CA VAL A 67 -7.26 2.14 6.26
C VAL A 67 -8.05 1.83 4.99
N LYS A 68 -8.51 2.90 4.33
CA LYS A 68 -9.16 2.77 3.03
C LYS A 68 -8.60 3.81 2.07
N LEU A 69 -8.62 3.46 0.78
CA LEU A 69 -8.18 4.34 -0.28
C LEU A 69 -9.18 5.47 -0.45
N GLU A 70 -8.70 6.71 -0.46
CA GLU A 70 -9.52 7.88 -0.75
C GLU A 70 -9.41 8.22 -2.24
N PRO A 71 -10.36 9.01 -2.79
CA PRO A 71 -10.30 9.39 -4.21
C PRO A 71 -8.98 10.04 -4.62
N ALA A 72 -8.39 10.87 -3.75
CA ALA A 72 -7.08 11.47 -4.02
C ALA A 72 -5.97 10.41 -4.12
N GLY A 73 -6.05 9.36 -3.30
CA GLY A 73 -5.11 8.25 -3.37
C GLY A 73 -5.25 7.45 -4.66
N ALA A 74 -6.50 7.20 -5.08
CA ALA A 74 -6.76 6.53 -6.35
C ALA A 74 -6.20 7.32 -7.52
N LYS A 75 -6.38 8.64 -7.51
CA LYS A 75 -5.83 9.52 -8.54
C LYS A 75 -4.30 9.47 -8.53
N ALA A 76 -3.69 9.52 -7.36
CA ALA A 76 -2.24 9.45 -7.23
C ALA A 76 -1.70 8.13 -7.82
N LEU A 77 -2.37 7.01 -7.60
CA LEU A 77 -1.99 5.73 -8.18
C LEU A 77 -2.10 5.73 -9.69
N ARG A 78 -3.20 6.26 -10.24
CA ARG A 78 -3.37 6.34 -11.70
C ARG A 78 -2.31 7.23 -12.33
N ASP A 79 -2.02 8.37 -11.71
CA ASP A 79 -1.01 9.31 -12.23
C ASP A 79 0.39 8.69 -12.18
N ALA A 80 0.73 7.99 -11.10
CA ALA A 80 2.02 7.32 -10.96
C ALA A 80 2.19 6.23 -12.01
N ARG A 81 1.14 5.44 -12.25
CA ARG A 81 1.17 4.40 -13.29
C ARG A 81 1.36 5.02 -14.68
N SER A 82 0.62 6.05 -14.98
CA SER A 82 0.72 6.74 -16.27
C SER A 82 2.11 7.33 -16.48
N ALA A 83 2.67 7.95 -15.45
CA ALA A 83 4.03 8.50 -15.52
C ALA A 83 5.07 7.39 -15.73
N ALA A 84 4.93 6.28 -15.00
CA ALA A 84 5.83 5.14 -15.16
C ALA A 84 5.75 4.55 -16.57
N GLU A 85 4.54 4.40 -17.12
CA GLU A 85 4.35 3.89 -18.48
C GLU A 85 5.02 4.80 -19.52
N ARG A 86 4.91 6.11 -19.34
CA ARG A 86 5.57 7.06 -20.25
C ARG A 86 7.10 6.95 -20.16
N MET A 87 7.65 6.73 -18.97
CA MET A 87 9.09 6.55 -18.80
C MET A 87 9.59 5.22 -19.38
N TRP A 88 8.75 4.17 -19.30
CA TRP A 88 9.09 2.88 -19.88
C TRP A 88 8.96 2.83 -21.40
N ARG A 89 8.22 3.75 -22.00
CA ARG A 89 7.94 3.71 -23.44
C ARG A 89 9.25 3.74 -24.23
N GLY A 90 9.40 2.78 -25.12
CA GLY A 90 10.62 2.60 -25.90
C GLY A 90 11.66 1.70 -25.24
N LEU A 91 11.40 1.23 -24.02
CA LEU A 91 12.29 0.29 -23.33
C LEU A 91 11.60 -1.06 -23.17
N ASP A 92 12.36 -2.14 -23.41
CA ASP A 92 11.94 -3.50 -23.11
C ASP A 92 12.61 -3.93 -21.81
N PRO A 93 11.85 -4.25 -20.74
CA PRO A 93 12.48 -4.67 -19.49
C PRO A 93 13.46 -5.83 -19.66
N ALA A 94 13.16 -6.76 -20.57
CA ALA A 94 14.03 -7.93 -20.81
C ALA A 94 15.37 -7.56 -21.43
N SER A 95 15.49 -6.39 -22.05
CA SER A 95 16.71 -5.96 -22.72
C SER A 95 17.56 -5.01 -21.88
N LEU A 96 17.11 -4.67 -20.67
CA LEU A 96 17.87 -3.78 -19.80
C LEU A 96 19.13 -4.46 -19.28
N ARG A 97 20.24 -3.73 -19.33
CA ARG A 97 21.53 -4.22 -18.88
C ARG A 97 22.17 -3.21 -17.93
N ALA A 98 22.91 -3.73 -16.96
CA ALA A 98 23.73 -2.89 -16.11
C ALA A 98 24.86 -2.27 -16.95
N ARG A 99 25.21 -1.03 -16.65
CA ARG A 99 26.30 -0.32 -17.34
C ARG A 99 27.41 0.02 -16.37
#